data_22f96b8b6429e7f5d2bddc70d96a1c21
#
_entry.id   22f96b8b6429e7f5d2bddc70d96a1c21
#
_cell.length_a   1.000
_cell.length_b   1.000
_cell.length_c   1.000
_cell.angle_alpha   90.00
_cell.angle_beta   90.00
_cell.angle_gamma   90.00
#
_symmetry.space_group_name_H-M   'P 1'
#
loop_
_entity.id
_entity.type
_entity.pdbx_description
1 polymer ?
#
loop_
_entity_poly.entity_id
_entity_poly.type
_entity_poly.pdbx_seq_one_letter_code
_entity_poly.pdbx_strand_id
1 'polypeptide(L)'
;MLSTTGSVLALIAETGRDNLAVTLDFAHMLMAHEKPAQSIAMCLAQGRLKGLQLNDGWGAADDGLATGSVSLVQSLEAFFYLLRDGYAGTYYFDTDPIRENPIRECEINIARTKQLLAAARRLVDDGQLPNQDAMAGSAAWWDALVRP
;
A
#
# COMPACT_ATOMS: atom_id res chain seq x y z
N MET A 1 -15.96 -14.73 7.92
CA MET A 1 -14.60 -14.19 7.73
C MET A 1 -14.72 -12.91 6.91
N LEU A 2 -14.07 -11.85 7.34
CA LEU A 2 -14.04 -10.59 6.59
C LEU A 2 -12.88 -10.68 5.58
N SER A 3 -13.21 -10.87 4.32
CA SER A 3 -12.23 -11.19 3.28
C SER A 3 -11.88 -10.01 2.38
N THR A 4 -12.56 -8.87 2.54
CA THR A 4 -12.33 -7.68 1.72
C THR A 4 -12.42 -6.41 2.54
N THR A 5 -11.74 -5.37 2.11
CA THR A 5 -11.78 -4.02 2.72
C THR A 5 -13.22 -3.50 2.81
N GLY A 6 -13.99 -3.68 1.75
CA GLY A 6 -15.39 -3.25 1.73
C GLY A 6 -16.25 -3.93 2.80
N SER A 7 -16.06 -5.24 3.03
CA SER A 7 -16.79 -5.96 4.07
C SER A 7 -16.41 -5.52 5.49
N VAL A 8 -15.15 -5.19 5.71
CA VAL A 8 -14.67 -4.63 7.00
C VAL A 8 -15.28 -3.26 7.25
N LEU A 9 -15.26 -2.38 6.26
CA LEU A 9 -15.82 -1.04 6.38
C LEU A 9 -17.34 -1.08 6.60
N ALA A 10 -18.06 -1.98 5.92
CA ALA A 10 -19.48 -2.19 6.14
C ALA A 10 -19.80 -2.65 7.58
N LEU A 11 -19.01 -3.60 8.11
CA LEU A 11 -19.15 -4.05 9.49
C LEU A 11 -18.90 -2.92 10.48
N ILE A 12 -17.84 -2.11 10.28
CA ILE A 12 -17.54 -0.95 11.13
C ILE A 12 -18.72 0.03 11.12
N ALA A 13 -19.28 0.33 9.95
CA ALA A 13 -20.45 1.20 9.83
C ALA A 13 -21.66 0.63 10.58
N GLU A 14 -21.94 -0.66 10.45
CA GLU A 14 -23.06 -1.34 11.11
C GLU A 14 -22.91 -1.34 12.64
N THR A 15 -21.70 -1.45 13.16
CA THR A 15 -21.46 -1.40 14.62
C THR A 15 -21.70 -0.03 15.23
N GLY A 16 -21.63 1.05 14.43
CA GLY A 16 -21.74 2.42 14.90
C GLY A 16 -20.63 2.86 15.89
N ARG A 17 -19.50 2.14 15.91
CA ARG A 17 -18.39 2.41 16.84
C ARG A 17 -17.34 3.32 16.22
N ASP A 18 -17.05 4.43 16.86
CA ASP A 18 -16.03 5.38 16.38
C ASP A 18 -14.59 4.92 16.67
N ASN A 19 -14.41 4.05 17.64
CA ASN A 19 -13.11 3.53 18.04
C ASN A 19 -12.64 2.29 17.24
N LEU A 20 -13.42 1.83 16.26
CA LEU A 20 -13.01 0.78 15.33
C LEU A 20 -12.31 1.38 14.11
N ALA A 21 -11.21 0.77 13.73
CA ALA A 21 -10.41 1.18 12.58
C ALA A 21 -9.82 -0.04 11.86
N VAL A 22 -9.15 0.20 10.75
CA VAL A 22 -8.57 -0.82 9.88
C VAL A 22 -7.06 -0.71 9.92
N THR A 23 -6.40 -1.83 10.07
CA THR A 23 -5.02 -2.06 9.62
C THR A 23 -5.11 -2.87 8.34
N LEU A 24 -4.53 -2.34 7.27
CA LEU A 24 -4.43 -3.04 6.00
C LEU A 24 -3.08 -3.75 5.91
N ASP A 25 -3.08 -4.90 5.26
CA ASP A 25 -1.88 -5.65 4.89
C ASP A 25 -1.78 -5.75 3.38
N PHE A 26 -0.61 -5.41 2.82
CA PHE A 26 -0.47 -5.27 1.37
C PHE A 26 -0.61 -6.63 0.66
N ALA A 27 0.05 -7.68 1.15
CA ALA A 27 -0.07 -9.02 0.57
C ALA A 27 -1.49 -9.58 0.72
N HIS A 28 -2.14 -9.33 1.85
CA HIS A 28 -3.52 -9.78 2.06
C HIS A 28 -4.52 -9.10 1.12
N MET A 29 -4.30 -7.82 0.78
CA MET A 29 -5.11 -7.16 -0.26
C MET A 29 -4.93 -7.84 -1.62
N LEU A 30 -3.68 -8.18 -2.00
CA LEU A 30 -3.42 -8.93 -3.23
C LEU A 30 -4.09 -10.32 -3.23
N MET A 31 -4.01 -11.05 -2.11
CA MET A 31 -4.68 -12.35 -1.94
C MET A 31 -6.22 -12.24 -2.04
N ALA A 32 -6.79 -11.14 -1.59
CA ALA A 32 -8.21 -10.84 -1.71
C ALA A 32 -8.61 -10.37 -3.14
N HIS A 33 -7.66 -10.34 -4.07
CA HIS A 33 -7.82 -9.79 -5.42
C HIS A 33 -8.28 -8.31 -5.41
N GLU A 34 -7.96 -7.59 -4.35
CA GLU A 34 -8.17 -6.16 -4.24
C GLU A 34 -6.99 -5.38 -4.83
N LYS A 35 -7.23 -4.15 -5.21
CA LYS A 35 -6.18 -3.20 -5.58
C LYS A 35 -5.76 -2.44 -4.33
N PRO A 36 -4.51 -2.57 -3.85
CA PRO A 36 -4.08 -1.94 -2.59
C PRO A 36 -4.37 -0.44 -2.51
N ALA A 37 -4.11 0.30 -3.58
CA ALA A 37 -4.39 1.73 -3.65
C ALA A 37 -5.88 2.05 -3.46
N GLN A 38 -6.78 1.25 -4.04
CA GLN A 38 -8.23 1.42 -3.88
C GLN A 38 -8.66 1.15 -2.44
N SER A 39 -8.19 0.06 -1.85
CA SER A 39 -8.48 -0.31 -0.45
C SER A 39 -8.02 0.77 0.53
N ILE A 40 -6.81 1.30 0.32
CA ILE A 40 -6.25 2.41 1.09
C ILE A 40 -7.13 3.66 0.96
N ALA A 41 -7.46 4.06 -0.27
CA ALA A 41 -8.29 5.25 -0.52
C ALA A 41 -9.68 5.12 0.11
N MET A 42 -10.31 3.94 0.07
CA MET A 42 -11.59 3.69 0.72
C MET A 42 -11.51 3.85 2.24
N CYS A 43 -10.46 3.33 2.88
CA CYS A 43 -10.26 3.45 4.32
C CYS A 43 -9.95 4.89 4.73
N LEU A 44 -9.14 5.61 3.95
CA LEU A 44 -8.79 7.02 4.20
C LEU A 44 -10.01 7.94 4.04
N ALA A 45 -10.81 7.75 3.00
CA ALA A 45 -12.03 8.53 2.77
C ALA A 45 -13.04 8.44 3.94
N GLN A 46 -13.01 7.35 4.71
CA GLN A 46 -13.83 7.15 5.90
C GLN A 46 -13.10 7.48 7.22
N GLY A 47 -11.83 7.92 7.17
CA GLY A 47 -11.01 8.17 8.37
C GLY A 47 -10.73 6.92 9.19
N ARG A 48 -10.78 5.74 8.56
CA ARG A 48 -10.67 4.44 9.25
C ARG A 48 -9.31 3.75 9.12
N LEU A 49 -8.38 4.26 8.31
CA LEU A 49 -7.04 3.67 8.20
C LEU A 49 -6.16 4.11 9.37
N LYS A 50 -5.64 3.15 10.15
CA LYS A 50 -4.76 3.40 11.31
C LYS A 50 -3.39 2.76 11.19
N GLY A 51 -3.26 1.69 10.44
CA GLY A 51 -1.99 0.98 10.22
C GLY A 51 -1.91 0.42 8.82
N LEU A 52 -0.67 0.25 8.35
CA LEU A 52 -0.37 -0.44 7.12
C LEU A 52 0.82 -1.38 7.31
N GLN A 53 0.57 -2.67 7.10
CA GLN A 53 1.60 -3.70 7.01
C GLN A 53 2.18 -3.69 5.59
N LEU A 54 3.49 -3.55 5.53
CA LEU A 54 4.25 -3.47 4.28
C LEU A 54 4.97 -4.81 4.05
N ASN A 55 4.61 -5.45 3.00
CA ASN A 55 5.16 -6.67 2.46
C ASN A 55 4.86 -6.72 0.96
N ASP A 56 5.06 -7.86 0.33
CA ASP A 56 4.63 -8.15 -1.03
C ASP A 56 4.41 -9.65 -1.19
N GLY A 57 3.78 -10.05 -2.28
CA GLY A 57 3.50 -11.45 -2.57
C GLY A 57 2.96 -11.64 -3.98
N TRP A 58 2.82 -12.90 -4.36
CA TRP A 58 2.30 -13.31 -5.67
C TRP A 58 0.76 -13.36 -5.71
N GLY A 59 0.10 -13.04 -4.60
CA GLY A 59 -1.35 -13.00 -4.48
C GLY A 59 -2.03 -14.37 -4.26
N ALA A 60 -1.27 -15.46 -4.20
CA ALA A 60 -1.80 -16.78 -3.93
C ALA A 60 -1.66 -17.22 -2.47
N ALA A 61 -0.69 -16.65 -1.77
CA ALA A 61 -0.39 -16.90 -0.36
C ALA A 61 0.17 -15.63 0.27
N ASP A 62 0.26 -15.62 1.59
CA ASP A 62 1.02 -14.62 2.32
C ASP A 62 2.50 -14.97 2.23
N ASP A 63 3.14 -14.44 1.19
CA ASP A 63 4.53 -14.78 0.88
C ASP A 63 5.54 -14.04 1.78
N GLY A 64 5.12 -12.98 2.46
CA GLY A 64 5.96 -12.18 3.34
C GLY A 64 7.20 -11.59 2.66
N LEU A 65 7.12 -11.27 1.36
CA LEU A 65 8.25 -10.75 0.59
C LEU A 65 8.51 -9.27 0.90
N ALA A 66 9.73 -8.83 0.63
CA ALA A 66 10.10 -7.43 0.82
C ALA A 66 9.24 -6.49 -0.05
N THR A 67 8.90 -5.34 0.49
CA THR A 67 8.05 -4.31 -0.14
C THR A 67 8.46 -4.00 -1.57
N GLY A 68 7.55 -4.11 -2.52
CA GLY A 68 7.76 -3.80 -3.93
C GLY A 68 8.63 -4.83 -4.68
N SER A 69 8.76 -6.07 -4.15
CA SER A 69 9.53 -7.14 -4.80
C SER A 69 8.83 -7.67 -6.06
N VAL A 70 7.52 -7.76 -6.02
CA VAL A 70 6.66 -8.29 -7.08
C VAL A 70 5.79 -7.18 -7.67
N SER A 71 5.13 -6.41 -6.80
CA SER A 71 4.08 -5.45 -7.14
C SER A 71 4.58 -4.00 -7.03
N LEU A 72 5.76 -3.70 -7.62
CA LEU A 72 6.45 -2.41 -7.47
C LEU A 72 5.56 -1.21 -7.83
N VAL A 73 4.86 -1.25 -8.97
CA VAL A 73 4.00 -0.15 -9.41
C VAL A 73 2.78 0.00 -8.52
N GLN A 74 2.17 -1.11 -8.08
CA GLN A 74 1.05 -1.07 -7.13
C GLN A 74 1.47 -0.53 -5.77
N SER A 75 2.70 -0.84 -5.33
CA SER A 75 3.27 -0.27 -4.11
C SER A 75 3.45 1.24 -4.23
N LEU A 76 3.99 1.73 -5.37
CA LEU A 76 4.10 3.17 -5.61
C LEU A 76 2.72 3.86 -5.63
N GLU A 77 1.74 3.25 -6.29
CA GLU A 77 0.37 3.76 -6.32
C GLU A 77 -0.23 3.84 -4.90
N ALA A 78 -0.03 2.81 -4.08
CA ALA A 78 -0.47 2.80 -2.69
C ALA A 78 0.15 3.97 -1.90
N PHE A 79 1.47 4.19 -1.99
CA PHE A 79 2.13 5.30 -1.33
C PHE A 79 1.67 6.67 -1.85
N PHE A 80 1.36 6.77 -3.14
CA PHE A 80 0.80 8.00 -3.70
C PHE A 80 -0.52 8.37 -2.99
N TYR A 81 -1.47 7.44 -2.88
CA TYR A 81 -2.75 7.71 -2.21
C TYR A 81 -2.58 8.00 -0.72
N LEU A 82 -1.68 7.30 -0.03
CA LEU A 82 -1.36 7.57 1.37
C LEU A 82 -0.87 9.01 1.57
N LEU A 83 0.05 9.49 0.72
CA LEU A 83 0.60 10.84 0.83
C LEU A 83 -0.40 11.91 0.40
N ARG A 84 -1.13 11.69 -0.70
CA ARG A 84 -2.14 12.61 -1.21
C ARG A 84 -3.24 12.86 -0.19
N ASP A 85 -3.69 11.81 0.48
CA ASP A 85 -4.83 11.85 1.39
C ASP A 85 -4.38 12.05 2.87
N GLY A 86 -3.10 12.37 3.09
CA GLY A 86 -2.58 12.82 4.38
C GLY A 86 -2.49 11.71 5.44
N TYR A 87 -2.19 10.48 5.07
CA TYR A 87 -1.99 9.41 6.02
C TYR A 87 -0.84 9.71 7.00
N ALA A 88 -1.16 9.70 8.29
CA ALA A 88 -0.22 9.95 9.38
C ALA A 88 -0.12 8.77 10.35
N GLY A 89 -0.57 7.58 9.93
CA GLY A 89 -0.48 6.36 10.73
C GLY A 89 0.89 5.68 10.63
N THR A 90 0.96 4.50 11.21
CA THR A 90 2.20 3.71 11.28
C THR A 90 2.35 2.82 10.04
N TYR A 91 3.58 2.77 9.52
CA TYR A 91 4.04 1.73 8.61
C TYR A 91 4.87 0.73 9.39
N TYR A 92 4.64 -0.55 9.19
CA TYR A 92 5.49 -1.59 9.76
C TYR A 92 5.64 -2.74 8.77
N PHE A 93 6.80 -3.37 8.80
CA PHE A 93 7.10 -4.48 7.92
C PHE A 93 6.52 -5.77 8.52
N ASP A 94 5.78 -6.48 7.69
CA ASP A 94 5.28 -7.82 7.98
C ASP A 94 5.85 -8.76 6.91
N THR A 95 7.13 -9.06 7.07
CA THR A 95 7.89 -9.86 6.13
C THR A 95 8.48 -11.09 6.80
N ASP A 96 8.65 -12.17 6.04
CA ASP A 96 9.09 -13.46 6.55
C ASP A 96 10.33 -13.97 5.78
N PRO A 97 11.53 -13.48 6.14
CA PRO A 97 12.77 -13.79 5.42
C PRO A 97 13.28 -15.21 5.72
N ILE A 98 12.63 -16.23 5.17
CA ILE A 98 12.97 -17.64 5.42
C ILE A 98 14.34 -18.00 4.86
N ARG A 99 14.76 -17.41 3.75
CA ARG A 99 15.98 -17.75 2.99
C ARG A 99 17.00 -16.62 2.91
N GLU A 100 16.76 -15.54 3.61
CA GLU A 100 17.57 -14.34 3.59
C GLU A 100 18.04 -13.95 4.99
N ASN A 101 19.03 -13.09 5.07
CA ASN A 101 19.44 -12.53 6.34
C ASN A 101 18.39 -11.50 6.79
N PRO A 102 17.73 -11.68 7.94
CA PRO A 102 16.61 -10.83 8.37
C PRO A 102 17.03 -9.37 8.62
N ILE A 103 18.27 -9.13 9.05
CA ILE A 103 18.78 -7.77 9.23
C ILE A 103 18.91 -7.08 7.88
N ARG A 104 19.51 -7.80 6.91
CA ARG A 104 19.71 -7.27 5.56
C ARG A 104 18.39 -7.01 4.85
N GLU A 105 17.43 -7.90 5.03
CA GLU A 105 16.08 -7.74 4.47
C GLU A 105 15.37 -6.51 5.06
N CYS A 106 15.46 -6.32 6.38
CA CYS A 106 14.92 -5.13 7.03
C CYS A 106 15.56 -3.82 6.50
N GLU A 107 16.90 -3.80 6.32
CA GLU A 107 17.60 -2.67 5.71
C GLU A 107 17.08 -2.37 4.29
N ILE A 108 16.87 -3.41 3.48
CA ILE A 108 16.34 -3.31 2.12
C ILE A 108 14.91 -2.77 2.15
N ASN A 109 14.05 -3.28 3.03
CA ASN A 109 12.68 -2.80 3.20
C ASN A 109 12.64 -1.32 3.54
N ILE A 110 13.46 -0.87 4.49
CA ILE A 110 13.56 0.55 4.86
C ILE A 110 14.01 1.39 3.65
N ALA A 111 15.06 0.97 2.96
CA ALA A 111 15.59 1.70 1.81
C ALA A 111 14.57 1.78 0.67
N ARG A 112 13.91 0.66 0.34
CA ARG A 112 12.89 0.56 -0.70
C ARG A 112 11.68 1.43 -0.38
N THR A 113 11.18 1.35 0.84
CA THR A 113 10.05 2.17 1.29
C THR A 113 10.35 3.66 1.19
N LYS A 114 11.56 4.10 1.60
CA LYS A 114 11.98 5.49 1.44
C LYS A 114 12.03 5.93 -0.03
N GLN A 115 12.52 5.07 -0.92
CA GLN A 115 12.56 5.35 -2.36
C GLN A 115 11.14 5.49 -2.94
N LEU A 116 10.24 4.59 -2.58
CA LEU A 116 8.83 4.63 -3.02
C LEU A 116 8.10 5.85 -2.49
N LEU A 117 8.30 6.21 -1.22
CA LEU A 117 7.75 7.44 -0.63
C LEU A 117 8.28 8.68 -1.33
N ALA A 118 9.57 8.74 -1.66
CA ALA A 118 10.15 9.87 -2.39
C ALA A 118 9.56 10.00 -3.82
N ALA A 119 9.43 8.87 -4.53
CA ALA A 119 8.79 8.85 -5.85
C ALA A 119 7.32 9.27 -5.79
N ALA A 120 6.57 8.74 -4.83
CA ALA A 120 5.17 9.12 -4.62
C ALA A 120 5.02 10.61 -4.25
N ARG A 121 5.93 11.15 -3.44
CA ARG A 121 5.94 12.58 -3.10
C ARG A 121 6.08 13.45 -4.32
N ARG A 122 7.02 13.12 -5.24
CA ARG A 122 7.17 13.85 -6.50
C ARG A 122 5.88 13.88 -7.30
N LEU A 123 5.19 12.74 -7.42
CA LEU A 123 3.91 12.67 -8.13
C LEU A 123 2.82 13.53 -7.49
N VAL A 124 2.77 13.58 -6.15
CA VAL A 124 1.82 14.43 -5.42
C VAL A 124 2.14 15.90 -5.63
N ASP A 125 3.41 16.30 -5.52
CA ASP A 125 3.86 17.70 -5.60
C ASP A 125 3.73 18.24 -7.05
N ASP A 126 3.95 17.39 -8.06
CA ASP A 126 3.76 17.74 -9.47
C ASP A 126 2.27 17.88 -9.87
N GLY A 127 1.35 17.56 -8.98
CA GLY A 127 -0.09 17.56 -9.26
C GLY A 127 -0.49 16.57 -10.35
N GLN A 128 0.41 15.66 -10.68
CA GLN A 128 0.18 14.61 -11.66
C GLN A 128 -0.70 13.53 -11.02
N LEU A 129 -2.00 13.77 -11.01
CA LEU A 129 -2.93 12.66 -10.92
C LEU A 129 -2.63 11.75 -12.10
N PRO A 130 -2.35 10.46 -11.90
CA PRO A 130 -2.42 9.51 -13.00
C PRO A 130 -3.82 9.65 -13.56
N ASN A 131 -3.90 10.18 -14.76
CA ASN A 131 -5.19 10.49 -15.39
C ASN A 131 -6.06 9.24 -15.34
N GLN A 132 -7.34 9.39 -15.05
CA GLN A 132 -8.30 8.28 -14.96
C GLN A 132 -8.39 7.45 -16.26
N ASP A 133 -7.81 7.96 -17.35
CA ASP A 133 -7.58 7.19 -18.55
C ASP A 133 -6.42 6.22 -18.32
N ALA A 134 -6.78 5.00 -17.93
CA ALA A 134 -5.89 3.93 -17.46
C ALA A 134 -4.68 3.59 -18.38
N MET A 135 -4.66 4.09 -19.59
CA MET A 135 -3.55 3.90 -20.56
C MET A 135 -2.42 4.92 -20.40
N ALA A 136 -2.71 6.11 -19.90
CA ALA A 136 -1.69 7.17 -19.70
C ALA A 136 -0.97 7.03 -18.33
N GLY A 137 -1.57 6.30 -17.37
CA GLY A 137 -1.06 6.20 -16.01
C GLY A 137 0.20 5.37 -15.84
N SER A 138 0.36 4.29 -16.59
CA SER A 138 1.47 3.36 -16.38
C SER A 138 2.85 3.97 -16.66
N ALA A 139 2.97 4.78 -17.70
CA ALA A 139 4.23 5.45 -18.05
C ALA A 139 4.63 6.47 -16.98
N ALA A 140 3.68 7.22 -16.41
CA ALA A 140 3.96 8.20 -15.35
C ALA A 140 4.45 7.53 -14.07
N TRP A 141 3.92 6.37 -13.70
CA TRP A 141 4.39 5.60 -12.56
C TRP A 141 5.83 5.11 -12.74
N TRP A 142 6.14 4.57 -13.92
CA TRP A 142 7.50 4.14 -14.24
C TRP A 142 8.48 5.31 -14.28
N ASP A 143 8.08 6.42 -14.87
CA ASP A 143 8.90 7.63 -14.94
C ASP A 143 9.23 8.16 -13.54
N ALA A 144 8.28 8.15 -12.62
CA ALA A 144 8.49 8.54 -11.23
C ALA A 144 9.45 7.60 -10.48
N LEU A 145 9.48 6.31 -10.83
CA LEU A 145 10.38 5.33 -10.22
C LEU A 145 11.83 5.47 -10.68
N VAL A 146 12.06 5.84 -11.96
CA VAL A 146 13.41 5.89 -12.55
C VAL A 146 14.05 7.27 -12.50
N ARG A 147 13.31 8.32 -12.20
CA ARG A 147 13.88 9.66 -11.99
C ARG A 147 14.79 9.68 -10.77
N PRO A 148 16.00 10.22 -10.87
CA PRO A 148 16.93 10.35 -9.75
C PRO A 148 16.41 11.26 -8.63
#